data_3008b1faade10ef23fc67c25fd01bc7b
#
_entry.id   3008b1faade10ef23fc67c25fd01bc7b
#
_cell.length_a   1.000
_cell.length_b   1.000
_cell.length_c   1.000
_cell.angle_alpha   90.00
_cell.angle_beta   90.00
_cell.angle_gamma   90.00
#
_symmetry.space_group_name_H-M   'P 1'
#
loop_
_entity.id
_entity.type
_entity.pdbx_description
1 polymer ?
#
loop_
_entity_poly.entity_id
_entity_poly.type
_entity_poly.pdbx_seq_one_letter_code
_entity_poly.pdbx_strand_id
1 'polypeptide(L)'
;MNYSEALDRLFTLVNTEGAILSAPRTAQPRFDLSRMNTMLARLGHPQNHQKTIHVTGTKGKGSTSAMVTSALSVSGSSVGFFSSPHLHTFRERIRNGLSPISEEQFAWILEKIWPVIYEMSQEGIHGRITLFEVLTAMAFFFFSENNFDYQVIEVGLGGTLDATNVVQGTQVCVITSISLDHTNILGNTV
;
A
#
# COMPACT_ATOMS: atom_id res chain seq x y z
N MET A 1 -11.01 10.56 14.87
CA MET A 1 -11.98 10.71 13.74
C MET A 1 -12.80 9.44 13.58
N ASN A 2 -14.01 9.52 12.98
CA ASN A 2 -14.78 8.33 12.61
C ASN A 2 -14.43 7.85 11.19
N TYR A 3 -14.99 6.71 10.76
CA TYR A 3 -14.69 6.10 9.45
C TYR A 3 -15.13 6.97 8.26
N SER A 4 -16.29 7.62 8.35
CA SER A 4 -16.77 8.53 7.30
C SER A 4 -15.81 9.72 7.13
N GLU A 5 -15.41 10.34 8.23
CA GLU A 5 -14.43 11.44 8.21
C GLU A 5 -13.07 10.99 7.66
N ALA A 6 -12.67 9.74 7.92
CA ALA A 6 -11.44 9.17 7.36
C ALA A 6 -11.55 9.00 5.84
N LEU A 7 -12.68 8.51 5.34
CA LEU A 7 -12.93 8.41 3.91
C LEU A 7 -12.96 9.79 3.23
N ASP A 8 -13.61 10.78 3.82
CA ASP A 8 -13.66 12.14 3.28
C ASP A 8 -12.25 12.72 3.11
N ARG A 9 -11.36 12.51 4.10
CA ARG A 9 -9.94 12.89 3.98
C ARG A 9 -9.22 12.15 2.85
N LEU A 10 -9.41 10.84 2.72
CA LEU A 10 -8.81 10.07 1.63
C LEU A 10 -9.32 10.52 0.26
N PHE A 11 -10.60 10.88 0.12
CA PHE A 11 -11.16 11.36 -1.14
C PHE A 11 -10.60 12.70 -1.58
N THR A 12 -10.07 13.51 -0.68
CA THR A 12 -9.31 14.71 -1.09
C THR A 12 -8.08 14.36 -1.94
N LEU A 13 -7.48 13.21 -1.69
CA LEU A 13 -6.34 12.70 -2.46
C LEU A 13 -6.77 12.15 -3.83
N VAL A 14 -7.90 11.43 -3.90
CA VAL A 14 -8.45 10.87 -5.15
C VAL A 14 -8.75 11.96 -6.16
N ASN A 15 -9.39 13.04 -5.74
CA ASN A 15 -9.73 14.16 -6.62
C ASN A 15 -8.48 14.79 -7.26
N THR A 16 -7.34 14.68 -6.59
CA THR A 16 -6.06 15.16 -7.12
C THR A 16 -5.41 14.13 -8.07
N GLU A 17 -5.57 12.83 -7.84
CA GLU A 17 -5.07 11.78 -8.75
C GLU A 17 -5.75 11.81 -10.12
N GLY A 18 -7.08 11.96 -10.15
CA GLY A 18 -7.82 12.06 -11.41
C GLY A 18 -7.37 13.24 -12.27
N ALA A 19 -7.07 14.39 -11.67
CA ALA A 19 -6.52 15.56 -12.36
C ALA A 19 -5.09 15.33 -12.86
N ILE A 20 -4.29 14.54 -12.17
CA ILE A 20 -2.92 14.19 -12.55
C ILE A 20 -2.89 13.21 -13.73
N LEU A 21 -3.73 12.18 -13.70
CA LEU A 21 -3.78 11.16 -14.77
C LEU A 21 -4.29 11.74 -16.10
N SER A 22 -5.05 12.83 -16.06
CA SER A 22 -5.48 13.58 -17.22
C SER A 22 -4.48 14.63 -17.71
N ALA A 23 -3.41 14.90 -16.95
CA ALA A 23 -2.39 15.88 -17.31
C ALA A 23 -1.42 15.35 -18.39
N PRO A 24 -0.77 16.24 -19.18
CA PRO A 24 0.28 15.82 -20.11
C PRO A 24 1.39 15.02 -19.41
N ARG A 25 1.99 14.05 -20.12
CA ARG A 25 3.07 13.18 -19.60
C ARG A 25 4.21 13.94 -18.88
N THR A 26 4.49 15.17 -19.27
CA THR A 26 5.50 16.03 -18.65
C THR A 26 5.10 16.58 -17.27
N ALA A 27 3.82 16.54 -16.92
CA ALA A 27 3.26 17.00 -15.67
C ALA A 27 2.77 15.84 -14.75
N GLN A 28 2.90 14.60 -15.20
CA GLN A 28 2.53 13.43 -14.37
C GLN A 28 3.55 13.25 -13.25
N PRO A 29 3.10 12.87 -12.03
CA PRO A 29 4.02 12.55 -10.95
C PRO A 29 4.94 11.43 -11.41
N ARG A 30 6.24 11.64 -11.24
CA ARG A 30 7.20 10.56 -11.48
C ARG A 30 6.93 9.46 -10.48
N PHE A 31 6.76 8.25 -10.97
CA PHE A 31 6.78 7.06 -10.14
C PHE A 31 8.19 6.96 -9.55
N ASP A 32 8.36 7.41 -8.32
CA ASP A 32 9.58 7.25 -7.56
C ASP A 32 9.24 6.94 -6.10
N LEU A 33 10.15 6.34 -5.41
CA LEU A 33 9.94 5.89 -4.02
C LEU A 33 10.32 6.96 -2.99
N SER A 34 10.76 8.14 -3.40
CA SER A 34 11.25 9.17 -2.49
C SER A 34 10.16 9.64 -1.52
N ARG A 35 8.91 9.86 -2.00
CA ARG A 35 7.77 10.21 -1.14
C ARG A 35 7.49 9.14 -0.11
N MET A 36 7.39 7.89 -0.59
CA MET A 36 7.09 6.76 0.29
C MET A 36 8.19 6.54 1.33
N ASN A 37 9.45 6.58 0.91
CA ASN A 37 10.58 6.47 1.83
C ASN A 37 10.60 7.59 2.88
N THR A 38 10.34 8.84 2.48
CA THR A 38 10.27 9.97 3.40
C THR A 38 9.11 9.83 4.39
N MET A 39 7.93 9.44 3.89
CA MET A 39 6.75 9.21 4.73
C MET A 39 7.01 8.12 5.78
N LEU A 40 7.54 6.98 5.36
CA LEU A 40 7.81 5.87 6.26
C LEU A 40 8.95 6.17 7.23
N ALA A 41 9.97 6.95 6.82
CA ALA A 41 11.01 7.41 7.73
C ALA A 41 10.45 8.28 8.86
N ARG A 42 9.52 9.18 8.56
CA ARG A 42 8.83 10.01 9.56
C ARG A 42 7.90 9.20 10.47
N LEU A 43 7.43 8.04 10.00
CA LEU A 43 6.62 7.09 10.78
C LEU A 43 7.46 6.05 11.53
N GLY A 44 8.80 6.15 11.53
CA GLY A 44 9.68 5.23 12.24
C GLY A 44 9.97 3.91 11.52
N HIS A 45 9.88 3.89 10.18
CA HIS A 45 10.14 2.73 9.32
C HIS A 45 9.28 1.49 9.62
N PRO A 46 7.95 1.63 9.76
CA PRO A 46 7.06 0.53 10.13
C PRO A 46 7.10 -0.66 9.16
N GLN A 47 7.48 -0.43 7.90
CA GLN A 47 7.57 -1.46 6.85
C GLN A 47 8.64 -2.52 7.13
N ASN A 48 9.59 -2.26 8.04
CA ASN A 48 10.74 -3.12 8.28
C ASN A 48 10.61 -3.97 9.57
N HIS A 49 9.49 -3.89 10.27
CA HIS A 49 9.31 -4.57 11.55
C HIS A 49 8.89 -6.03 11.42
N GLN A 50 8.22 -6.41 10.32
CA GLN A 50 7.69 -7.76 10.10
C GLN A 50 8.48 -8.51 9.03
N LYS A 51 8.42 -9.85 9.08
CA LYS A 51 8.90 -10.72 8.00
C LYS A 51 8.00 -10.56 6.79
N THR A 52 8.54 -10.11 5.67
CA THR A 52 7.74 -9.77 4.48
C THR A 52 7.76 -10.85 3.42
N ILE A 53 6.58 -11.19 2.92
CA ILE A 53 6.36 -11.89 1.66
C ILE A 53 5.79 -10.88 0.67
N HIS A 54 6.50 -10.60 -0.42
CA HIS A 54 6.14 -9.59 -1.40
C HIS A 54 5.72 -10.27 -2.72
N VAL A 55 4.50 -10.01 -3.20
CA VAL A 55 3.90 -10.73 -4.33
C VAL A 55 3.61 -9.79 -5.48
N THR A 56 4.24 -10.02 -6.63
CA THR A 56 4.03 -9.26 -7.87
C THR A 56 3.61 -10.15 -9.04
N GLY A 57 3.30 -9.54 -10.17
CA GLY A 57 2.90 -10.16 -11.43
C GLY A 57 1.70 -9.47 -12.08
N THR A 58 1.27 -9.93 -13.23
CA THR A 58 0.10 -9.37 -13.92
C THR A 58 -1.19 -9.97 -13.37
N LYS A 59 -1.27 -11.29 -13.28
CA LYS A 59 -2.46 -12.01 -12.81
C LYS A 59 -2.13 -12.96 -11.68
N GLY A 60 -3.08 -13.13 -10.75
CA GLY A 60 -2.93 -14.08 -9.65
C GLY A 60 -2.23 -13.54 -8.41
N LYS A 61 -1.80 -12.27 -8.38
CA LYS A 61 -1.17 -11.65 -7.20
C LYS A 61 -2.05 -11.82 -5.94
N GLY A 62 -3.26 -11.29 -5.98
CA GLY A 62 -4.18 -11.31 -4.83
C GLY A 62 -4.53 -12.74 -4.39
N SER A 63 -4.78 -13.66 -5.33
CA SER A 63 -5.07 -15.07 -5.01
C SER A 63 -3.87 -15.74 -4.33
N THR A 64 -2.66 -15.54 -4.85
CA THR A 64 -1.43 -16.08 -4.25
C THR A 64 -1.20 -15.48 -2.87
N SER A 65 -1.34 -14.17 -2.73
CA SER A 65 -1.21 -13.48 -1.44
C SER A 65 -2.21 -13.99 -0.40
N ALA A 66 -3.46 -14.20 -0.79
CA ALA A 66 -4.50 -14.74 0.09
C ALA A 66 -4.20 -16.18 0.52
N MET A 67 -3.73 -17.04 -0.40
CA MET A 67 -3.34 -18.42 -0.08
C MET A 67 -2.14 -18.47 0.87
N VAL A 68 -1.12 -17.64 0.64
CA VAL A 68 0.04 -17.51 1.54
C VAL A 68 -0.39 -17.03 2.92
N THR A 69 -1.23 -16.01 2.98
CA THR A 69 -1.78 -15.49 4.24
C THR A 69 -2.54 -16.57 4.99
N SER A 70 -3.41 -17.32 4.30
CA SER A 70 -4.17 -18.41 4.90
C SER A 70 -3.26 -19.51 5.46
N ALA A 71 -2.26 -19.93 4.71
CA ALA A 71 -1.31 -20.97 5.13
C ALA A 71 -0.52 -20.55 6.38
N LEU A 72 0.00 -19.33 6.40
CA LEU A 72 0.71 -18.79 7.57
C LEU A 72 -0.22 -18.65 8.78
N SER A 73 -1.45 -18.19 8.60
CA SER A 73 -2.42 -18.08 9.70
C SER A 73 -2.78 -19.44 10.28
N VAL A 74 -2.97 -20.46 9.45
CA VAL A 74 -3.24 -21.84 9.91
C VAL A 74 -2.02 -22.43 10.63
N SER A 75 -0.80 -22.02 10.28
CA SER A 75 0.40 -22.44 11.00
C SER A 75 0.57 -21.78 12.38
N GLY A 76 -0.35 -20.91 12.77
CA GLY A 76 -0.35 -20.23 14.08
C GLY A 76 0.35 -18.87 14.09
N SER A 77 0.78 -18.36 12.93
CA SER A 77 1.41 -17.03 12.84
C SER A 77 0.36 -15.92 12.74
N SER A 78 0.64 -14.77 13.34
CA SER A 78 -0.12 -13.54 13.11
C SER A 78 0.32 -12.90 11.81
N VAL A 79 -0.64 -12.58 10.91
CA VAL A 79 -0.33 -12.14 9.55
C VAL A 79 -1.10 -10.87 9.18
N GLY A 80 -0.38 -9.80 8.86
CA GLY A 80 -0.93 -8.65 8.18
C GLY A 80 -1.00 -8.91 6.68
N PHE A 81 -2.11 -8.55 6.03
CA PHE A 81 -2.27 -8.73 4.58
C PHE A 81 -2.71 -7.44 3.92
N PHE A 82 -1.93 -7.00 2.94
CA PHE A 82 -2.23 -5.85 2.09
C PHE A 82 -2.54 -6.31 0.66
N SER A 83 -3.67 -5.87 0.12
CA SER A 83 -4.11 -6.21 -1.25
C SER A 83 -4.82 -5.06 -1.93
N SER A 84 -4.85 -5.09 -3.28
CA SER A 84 -5.56 -4.11 -4.10
C SER A 84 -6.01 -4.68 -5.45
N PRO A 85 -7.12 -4.15 -6.03
CA PRO A 85 -8.07 -3.22 -5.42
C PRO A 85 -8.99 -3.89 -4.39
N HIS A 86 -9.84 -3.11 -3.72
CA HIS A 86 -10.97 -3.63 -2.95
C HIS A 86 -12.19 -3.87 -3.82
N LEU A 87 -13.15 -4.66 -3.33
CA LEU A 87 -14.42 -4.93 -4.01
C LEU A 87 -15.54 -4.01 -3.50
N HIS A 88 -15.66 -3.83 -2.18
CA HIS A 88 -16.75 -3.09 -1.55
C HIS A 88 -16.28 -1.95 -0.67
N THR A 89 -15.20 -2.15 0.11
CA THR A 89 -14.75 -1.16 1.10
C THR A 89 -13.23 -1.06 1.15
N PHE A 90 -12.72 0.14 1.41
CA PHE A 90 -11.27 0.39 1.57
C PHE A 90 -10.62 -0.48 2.65
N ARG A 91 -11.37 -0.92 3.67
CA ARG A 91 -10.90 -1.79 4.74
C ARG A 91 -10.39 -3.14 4.25
N GLU A 92 -10.89 -3.62 3.10
CA GLU A 92 -10.43 -4.86 2.48
C GLU A 92 -8.96 -4.82 2.05
N ARG A 93 -8.40 -3.63 1.88
CA ARG A 93 -7.00 -3.48 1.49
C ARG A 93 -6.03 -3.75 2.63
N ILE A 94 -6.49 -3.66 3.87
CA ILE A 94 -5.69 -3.88 5.08
C ILE A 94 -6.41 -4.92 5.94
N ARG A 95 -5.77 -6.05 6.16
CA ARG A 95 -6.40 -7.20 6.82
C ARG A 95 -5.54 -7.75 7.95
N ASN A 96 -6.21 -8.31 8.95
CA ASN A 96 -5.65 -9.21 9.94
C ASN A 96 -5.99 -10.64 9.49
N GLY A 97 -5.00 -11.40 9.04
CA GLY A 97 -5.24 -12.62 8.29
C GLY A 97 -6.07 -12.31 7.04
N LEU A 98 -7.21 -12.99 6.86
CA LEU A 98 -8.13 -12.73 5.75
C LEU A 98 -9.26 -11.75 6.09
N SER A 99 -9.37 -11.34 7.35
CA SER A 99 -10.45 -10.45 7.81
C SER A 99 -10.08 -8.98 7.61
N PRO A 100 -10.91 -8.16 6.93
CA PRO A 100 -10.69 -6.73 6.85
C PRO A 100 -10.64 -6.09 8.23
N ILE A 101 -9.83 -5.04 8.39
CA ILE A 101 -9.80 -4.27 9.63
C ILE A 101 -11.14 -3.60 9.90
N SER A 102 -11.42 -3.26 11.18
CA SER A 102 -12.67 -2.58 11.55
C SER A 102 -12.67 -1.11 11.07
N GLU A 103 -13.83 -0.48 11.11
CA GLU A 103 -13.97 0.95 10.78
C GLU A 103 -13.20 1.82 11.77
N GLU A 104 -13.22 1.46 13.04
CA GLU A 104 -12.49 2.14 14.10
C GLU A 104 -10.97 2.02 13.90
N GLN A 105 -10.49 0.82 13.55
CA GLN A 105 -9.08 0.60 13.24
C GLN A 105 -8.63 1.42 12.03
N PHE A 106 -9.43 1.44 10.97
CA PHE A 106 -9.13 2.21 9.77
C PHE A 106 -9.02 3.71 10.08
N ALA A 107 -10.01 4.25 10.78
CA ALA A 107 -10.03 5.66 11.18
C ALA A 107 -8.87 6.01 12.11
N TRP A 108 -8.59 5.15 13.09
CA TRP A 108 -7.48 5.31 14.02
C TRP A 108 -6.12 5.35 13.31
N ILE A 109 -5.87 4.42 12.38
CA ILE A 109 -4.60 4.40 11.63
C ILE A 109 -4.43 5.70 10.87
N LEU A 110 -5.45 6.12 10.10
CA LEU A 110 -5.38 7.33 9.31
C LEU A 110 -5.15 8.56 10.20
N GLU A 111 -5.82 8.64 11.34
CA GLU A 111 -5.63 9.73 12.30
C GLU A 111 -4.18 9.81 12.81
N LYS A 112 -3.55 8.65 13.05
CA LYS A 112 -2.16 8.58 13.51
C LYS A 112 -1.15 9.05 12.47
N ILE A 113 -1.33 8.66 11.20
CA ILE A 113 -0.37 9.02 10.15
C ILE A 113 -0.69 10.34 9.47
N TRP A 114 -1.90 10.88 9.63
CA TRP A 114 -2.34 12.10 8.95
C TRP A 114 -1.45 13.34 9.18
N PRO A 115 -0.93 13.59 10.37
CA PRO A 115 -0.01 14.72 10.59
C PRO A 115 1.18 14.69 9.65
N VAL A 116 1.80 13.51 9.46
CA VAL A 116 2.95 13.33 8.54
C VAL A 116 2.53 13.61 7.08
N ILE A 117 1.37 13.10 6.66
CA ILE A 117 0.83 13.35 5.32
C ILE A 117 0.60 14.85 5.10
N TYR A 118 0.00 15.52 6.08
CA TYR A 118 -0.30 16.95 6.01
C TYR A 118 0.98 17.78 5.92
N GLU A 119 1.97 17.55 6.78
CA GLU A 119 3.25 18.24 6.77
C GLU A 119 3.96 18.06 5.42
N MET A 120 4.09 16.82 4.92
CA MET A 120 4.70 16.55 3.62
C MET A 120 3.97 17.24 2.46
N SER A 121 2.64 17.35 2.56
CA SER A 121 1.83 18.05 1.55
C SER A 121 2.08 19.57 1.56
N GLN A 122 2.35 20.15 2.73
CA GLN A 122 2.69 21.57 2.85
C GLN A 122 4.11 21.87 2.37
N GLU A 123 5.04 20.98 2.62
CA GLU A 123 6.43 21.11 2.15
C GLU A 123 6.54 21.06 0.62
N GLY A 124 5.71 20.25 -0.04
CA GLY A 124 5.65 20.12 -1.50
C GLY A 124 6.92 19.58 -2.17
N ILE A 125 7.93 19.16 -1.40
CA ILE A 125 9.28 18.80 -1.88
C ILE A 125 9.26 17.60 -2.83
N HIS A 126 8.39 16.63 -2.53
CA HIS A 126 8.29 15.38 -3.28
C HIS A 126 7.06 15.32 -4.20
N GLY A 127 6.35 16.46 -4.38
CA GLY A 127 5.09 16.51 -5.10
C GLY A 127 3.91 15.95 -4.28
N ARG A 128 2.80 15.64 -4.96
CA ARG A 128 1.57 15.22 -4.29
C ARG A 128 1.62 13.76 -3.88
N ILE A 129 1.25 13.48 -2.64
CA ILE A 129 1.08 12.12 -2.11
C ILE A 129 -0.17 11.49 -2.72
N THR A 130 -0.06 10.24 -3.15
CA THR A 130 -1.15 9.51 -3.78
C THR A 130 -1.97 8.72 -2.75
N LEU A 131 -3.23 8.42 -3.10
CA LEU A 131 -4.07 7.55 -2.29
C LEU A 131 -3.41 6.18 -2.03
N PHE A 132 -2.77 5.61 -3.06
CA PHE A 132 -2.13 4.30 -2.92
C PHE A 132 -0.94 4.33 -1.95
N GLU A 133 -0.13 5.39 -1.98
CA GLU A 133 0.95 5.59 -1.01
C GLU A 133 0.42 5.69 0.42
N VAL A 134 -0.67 6.44 0.64
CA VAL A 134 -1.29 6.56 1.97
C VAL A 134 -1.82 5.21 2.46
N LEU A 135 -2.56 4.47 1.63
CA LEU A 135 -3.10 3.15 2.01
C LEU A 135 -1.99 2.13 2.28
N THR A 136 -0.89 2.21 1.53
CA THR A 136 0.30 1.37 1.76
C THR A 136 0.97 1.71 3.11
N ALA A 137 1.13 3.01 3.41
CA ALA A 137 1.68 3.46 4.69
C ALA A 137 0.76 3.08 5.87
N MET A 138 -0.56 3.19 5.70
CA MET A 138 -1.55 2.71 6.68
C MET A 138 -1.37 1.23 6.98
N ALA A 139 -1.18 0.40 5.96
CA ALA A 139 -0.99 -1.03 6.13
C ALA A 139 0.29 -1.33 6.93
N PHE A 140 1.42 -0.77 6.52
CA PHE A 140 2.68 -0.96 7.25
C PHE A 140 2.61 -0.49 8.70
N PHE A 141 2.01 0.69 8.93
CA PHE A 141 1.82 1.22 10.27
C PHE A 141 0.95 0.30 11.13
N PHE A 142 -0.19 -0.17 10.59
CA PHE A 142 -1.08 -1.10 11.29
C PHE A 142 -0.39 -2.41 11.65
N PHE A 143 0.36 -2.99 10.72
CA PHE A 143 1.05 -4.25 10.94
C PHE A 143 2.14 -4.11 12.00
N SER A 144 2.86 -2.99 11.99
CA SER A 144 3.87 -2.68 12.98
C SER A 144 3.28 -2.50 14.39
N GLU A 145 2.24 -1.67 14.52
CA GLU A 145 1.59 -1.40 15.82
C GLU A 145 0.96 -2.66 16.46
N ASN A 146 0.53 -3.61 15.64
CA ASN A 146 -0.05 -4.87 16.13
C ASN A 146 0.98 -6.00 16.24
N ASN A 147 2.26 -5.73 15.99
CA ASN A 147 3.37 -6.70 16.10
C ASN A 147 3.08 -8.03 15.39
N PHE A 148 2.59 -7.98 14.15
CA PHE A 148 2.39 -9.18 13.35
C PHE A 148 3.72 -9.90 13.10
N ASP A 149 3.71 -11.24 13.06
CA ASP A 149 4.89 -12.06 12.75
C ASP A 149 5.30 -11.89 11.26
N TYR A 150 4.29 -11.80 10.40
CA TYR A 150 4.47 -11.67 8.94
C TYR A 150 3.59 -10.56 8.39
N GLN A 151 4.06 -9.99 7.28
CA GLN A 151 3.22 -9.19 6.38
C GLN A 151 3.29 -9.78 4.97
N VAL A 152 2.13 -10.01 4.37
CA VAL A 152 1.98 -10.42 2.97
C VAL A 152 1.52 -9.20 2.19
N ILE A 153 2.34 -8.75 1.25
CA ILE A 153 2.15 -7.49 0.54
C ILE A 153 1.96 -7.76 -0.94
N GLU A 154 0.77 -7.46 -1.45
CA GLU A 154 0.49 -7.46 -2.88
C GLU A 154 0.96 -6.16 -3.52
N VAL A 155 1.76 -6.24 -4.58
CA VAL A 155 2.18 -5.10 -5.41
C VAL A 155 0.97 -4.52 -6.15
N GLY A 156 0.84 -3.19 -6.13
CA GLY A 156 -0.23 -2.51 -6.87
C GLY A 156 0.00 -2.53 -8.38
N LEU A 157 1.18 -2.09 -8.83
CA LEU A 157 1.50 -1.96 -10.24
C LEU A 157 2.99 -2.18 -10.53
N GLY A 158 3.28 -3.09 -11.44
CA GLY A 158 4.65 -3.38 -11.88
C GLY A 158 5.47 -4.00 -10.77
N GLY A 159 6.31 -3.24 -10.09
CA GLY A 159 7.14 -3.71 -8.97
C GLY A 159 8.18 -2.70 -8.57
N THR A 160 9.15 -2.40 -9.43
CA THR A 160 10.34 -1.60 -9.10
C THR A 160 10.03 -0.24 -8.48
N LEU A 161 9.01 0.45 -8.97
CA LEU A 161 8.61 1.79 -8.51
C LEU A 161 7.25 1.78 -7.78
N ASP A 162 6.74 0.60 -7.45
CA ASP A 162 5.52 0.47 -6.67
C ASP A 162 5.75 0.92 -5.22
N ALA A 163 4.79 1.62 -4.63
CA ALA A 163 4.88 2.13 -3.26
C ALA A 163 5.15 1.03 -2.22
N THR A 164 4.85 -0.23 -2.53
CA THR A 164 5.15 -1.37 -1.66
C THR A 164 6.61 -1.80 -1.71
N ASN A 165 7.39 -1.37 -2.72
CA ASN A 165 8.78 -1.78 -2.93
C ASN A 165 9.79 -0.95 -2.09
N VAL A 166 9.46 -0.71 -0.84
CA VAL A 166 10.25 0.06 0.14
C VAL A 166 10.69 -0.79 1.34
N VAL A 167 10.31 -2.05 1.35
CA VAL A 167 10.65 -3.00 2.42
C VAL A 167 12.10 -3.44 2.28
N GLN A 168 12.83 -3.42 3.39
CA GLN A 168 14.19 -3.96 3.47
C GLN A 168 14.17 -5.37 4.05
N GLY A 169 14.95 -6.27 3.48
CA GLY A 169 15.07 -7.62 4.01
C GLY A 169 13.83 -8.51 3.77
N THR A 170 13.17 -8.34 2.62
CA THR A 170 12.07 -9.23 2.21
C THR A 170 12.48 -10.69 2.27
N GLN A 171 11.72 -11.54 2.95
CA GLN A 171 12.03 -12.96 3.12
C GLN A 171 11.77 -13.76 1.84
N VAL A 172 10.67 -13.47 1.15
CA VAL A 172 10.28 -14.15 -0.08
C VAL A 172 9.67 -13.13 -1.04
N CYS A 173 10.19 -13.11 -2.28
CA CYS A 173 9.57 -12.41 -3.39
C CYS A 173 8.92 -13.45 -4.32
N VAL A 174 7.64 -13.27 -4.60
CA VAL A 174 6.87 -14.13 -5.49
C VAL A 174 6.52 -13.35 -6.75
N ILE A 175 6.89 -13.90 -7.90
CA ILE A 175 6.47 -13.38 -9.21
C ILE A 175 5.47 -14.37 -9.80
N THR A 176 4.23 -13.95 -9.94
CA THR A 176 3.18 -14.74 -10.58
C THR A 176 3.29 -14.63 -12.12
N SER A 177 2.25 -14.92 -12.87
CA SER A 177 2.33 -14.83 -14.33
C SER A 177 2.54 -13.36 -14.79
N ILE A 178 3.44 -13.18 -15.76
CA ILE A 178 3.72 -11.90 -16.40
C ILE A 178 3.08 -11.89 -17.79
N SER A 179 2.37 -10.81 -18.12
CA SER A 179 1.81 -10.56 -19.45
C SER A 179 1.72 -9.06 -19.69
N LEU A 180 1.43 -8.65 -20.93
CA LEU A 180 1.21 -7.23 -21.23
C LEU A 180 -0.02 -6.71 -20.48
N ASP A 181 0.20 -5.69 -19.68
CA ASP A 181 -0.82 -4.96 -18.93
C ASP A 181 -0.31 -3.55 -18.63
N HIS A 182 -1.20 -2.60 -18.43
CA HIS A 182 -0.86 -1.22 -18.12
C HIS A 182 0.23 -0.63 -19.04
N THR A 183 0.16 -0.92 -20.35
CA THR A 183 1.22 -0.61 -21.33
C THR A 183 1.55 0.87 -21.43
N ASN A 184 0.62 1.76 -21.08
CA ASN A 184 0.85 3.21 -21.00
C ASN A 184 1.86 3.60 -19.91
N ILE A 185 2.10 2.73 -18.92
CA ILE A 185 2.98 2.96 -17.78
C ILE A 185 4.19 2.03 -17.84
N LEU A 186 3.94 0.73 -18.00
CA LEU A 186 4.97 -0.32 -17.92
C LEU A 186 5.69 -0.57 -19.24
N GLY A 187 5.15 -0.08 -20.37
CA GLY A 187 5.73 -0.30 -21.70
C GLY A 187 5.05 -1.43 -22.48
N ASN A 188 5.55 -1.65 -23.70
CA ASN A 188 4.92 -2.55 -24.69
C ASN A 188 5.65 -3.90 -24.84
N THR A 189 6.53 -4.23 -23.90
CA THR A 189 7.27 -5.51 -23.88
C THR A 189 7.11 -6.16 -22.52
N VAL A 190 7.15 -7.49 -22.50
CA VAL A 190 7.20 -8.30 -21.27
C VAL A 190 8.63 -8.40 -20.78
#